data_df44b21b8b811833d7667711c917a58f
#
_entry.id   df44b21b8b811833d7667711c917a58f
#
_cell.length_a   1.000
_cell.length_b   1.000
_cell.length_c   1.000
_cell.angle_alpha   90.00
_cell.angle_beta   90.00
_cell.angle_gamma   90.00
#
_symmetry.space_group_name_H-M   'P 1'
#
loop_
_entity.id
_entity.type
_entity.pdbx_description
1 polymer ?
#
loop_
_entity_poly.entity_id
_entity_poly.type
_entity_poly.pdbx_seq_one_letter_code
_entity_poly.pdbx_strand_id
1 'polypeptide(L)'
;MTEHTAAGAKAPKSGSAPDAAAGARGGEHSTLREWTKSIVFAVVAWLILRTFLVEAFRIPSPSMENTLLVGDFLFVNKAIYGPEIPFTGIRLPAFREPKRNDILVFDSVEEDLDVVKRAVGVAGDTLEMRAGELYRNGARADEPYAIRSDPSKTESPEMREKMRAWQMKYLAGRDATTYAPDLHDWGPIVVPAGSYFMMGDNRDESYDGRYWGFLPRNNVRGTPVFVYYSYNAESWRTLPWLTDIRWRRIFDRVR
;
A
#
# COMPACT_ATOMS: atom_id res chain seq x y z
N MET A 1 -63.00 -57.07 73.20
CA MET A 1 -63.24 -58.10 72.20
C MET A 1 -62.24 -57.83 71.14
N THR A 2 -61.12 -58.53 71.19
CA THR A 2 -60.63 -59.55 70.25
C THR A 2 -60.29 -58.96 68.88
N GLU A 3 -59.21 -59.15 68.23
CA GLU A 3 -58.09 -60.08 68.29
C GLU A 3 -57.09 -59.59 67.22
N HIS A 4 -55.79 -59.68 67.48
CA HIS A 4 -54.71 -60.35 66.80
C HIS A 4 -54.67 -60.34 65.28
N THR A 5 -53.57 -59.99 64.69
CA THR A 5 -52.48 -60.90 64.35
C THR A 5 -51.40 -60.18 63.54
N ALA A 6 -50.28 -60.17 63.98
CA ALA A 6 -48.88 -60.52 63.59
C ALA A 6 -48.42 -60.39 62.14
N ALA A 7 -47.29 -59.74 62.08
CA ALA A 7 -46.01 -60.11 61.50
C ALA A 7 -45.80 -60.16 59.98
N GLY A 8 -44.75 -59.50 59.59
CA GLY A 8 -44.11 -59.63 58.27
C GLY A 8 -42.96 -58.63 58.03
N ALA A 9 -41.87 -58.81 58.76
CA ALA A 9 -40.66 -58.07 58.51
C ALA A 9 -40.03 -58.50 57.17
N LYS A 10 -39.82 -57.58 56.28
CA LYS A 10 -39.03 -57.79 55.08
C LYS A 10 -37.90 -56.78 55.05
N ALA A 11 -36.66 -57.25 55.09
CA ALA A 11 -35.42 -56.51 55.07
C ALA A 11 -35.26 -55.70 53.78
N PRO A 12 -34.62 -54.51 53.83
CA PRO A 12 -34.35 -53.73 52.63
C PRO A 12 -33.18 -54.30 51.86
N LYS A 13 -33.37 -54.42 50.53
CA LYS A 13 -32.30 -54.78 49.58
C LYS A 13 -31.36 -53.60 49.45
N SER A 14 -30.04 -53.87 49.55
CA SER A 14 -28.94 -52.97 49.25
C SER A 14 -29.01 -52.50 47.79
N GLY A 15 -29.29 -51.21 47.63
CA GLY A 15 -29.16 -50.51 46.35
C GLY A 15 -27.68 -50.21 46.10
N SER A 16 -27.14 -50.81 45.06
CA SER A 16 -25.83 -50.50 44.51
C SER A 16 -25.78 -49.05 44.07
N ALA A 17 -24.76 -48.29 44.52
CA ALA A 17 -24.43 -46.95 44.04
C ALA A 17 -24.11 -47.00 42.54
N PRO A 18 -24.56 -46.03 41.73
CA PRO A 18 -24.09 -45.95 40.36
C PRO A 18 -22.67 -45.43 40.33
N ASP A 19 -21.79 -46.10 39.56
CA ASP A 19 -20.46 -45.67 39.17
C ASP A 19 -20.49 -44.31 38.53
N ALA A 20 -20.12 -43.26 39.24
CA ALA A 20 -19.92 -41.91 38.77
C ALA A 20 -18.43 -41.65 38.50
N ALA A 21 -17.82 -42.38 37.54
CA ALA A 21 -16.46 -42.11 37.14
C ALA A 21 -16.14 -42.61 35.71
N ALA A 22 -16.89 -42.13 34.71
CA ALA A 22 -16.49 -42.33 33.30
C ALA A 22 -17.13 -41.27 32.40
N GLY A 23 -16.74 -40.01 32.52
CA GLY A 23 -17.33 -38.95 31.68
C GLY A 23 -16.51 -37.69 31.50
N ALA A 24 -15.29 -37.59 32.05
CA ALA A 24 -14.57 -36.32 32.09
C ALA A 24 -13.30 -36.24 31.22
N ARG A 25 -13.00 -37.21 30.37
CA ARG A 25 -11.76 -37.18 29.56
C ARG A 25 -11.97 -36.98 28.05
N GLY A 26 -13.19 -36.87 27.55
CA GLY A 26 -13.49 -36.71 26.13
C GLY A 26 -13.61 -35.24 25.66
N GLY A 27 -13.81 -34.29 26.57
CA GLY A 27 -14.11 -32.89 26.26
C GLY A 27 -12.90 -32.01 25.93
N GLU A 28 -11.75 -32.27 26.56
CA GLU A 28 -10.58 -31.38 26.42
C GLU A 28 -9.87 -31.56 25.07
N HIS A 29 -9.79 -32.76 24.53
CA HIS A 29 -9.17 -33.01 23.24
C HIS A 29 -10.01 -32.53 22.06
N SER A 30 -11.32 -32.47 22.19
CA SER A 30 -12.22 -31.90 21.15
C SER A 30 -12.10 -30.36 21.08
N THR A 31 -12.08 -29.71 22.24
CA THR A 31 -11.90 -28.25 22.35
C THR A 31 -10.53 -27.82 21.81
N LEU A 32 -9.44 -28.48 22.19
CA LEU A 32 -8.11 -28.16 21.70
C LEU A 32 -8.01 -28.30 20.17
N ARG A 33 -8.57 -29.37 19.61
CA ARG A 33 -8.61 -29.60 18.16
C ARG A 33 -9.43 -28.53 17.43
N GLU A 34 -10.52 -28.06 17.98
CA GLU A 34 -11.35 -27.00 17.40
C GLU A 34 -10.64 -25.63 17.46
N TRP A 35 -9.99 -25.31 18.58
CA TRP A 35 -9.14 -24.14 18.71
C TRP A 35 -8.00 -24.14 17.68
N THR A 36 -7.32 -25.28 17.53
CA THR A 36 -6.24 -25.42 16.54
C THR A 36 -6.74 -25.19 15.11
N LYS A 37 -7.90 -25.74 14.73
CA LYS A 37 -8.49 -25.50 13.41
C LYS A 37 -8.83 -24.03 13.19
N SER A 38 -9.40 -23.37 14.19
CA SER A 38 -9.76 -21.96 14.12
C SER A 38 -8.53 -21.08 13.98
N ILE A 39 -7.46 -21.37 14.73
CA ILE A 39 -6.17 -20.66 14.62
C ILE A 39 -5.54 -20.87 13.25
N VAL A 40 -5.49 -22.11 12.76
CA VAL A 40 -4.95 -22.41 11.43
C VAL A 40 -5.75 -21.69 10.35
N PHE A 41 -7.07 -21.73 10.42
CA PHE A 41 -7.93 -20.99 9.48
C PHE A 41 -7.65 -19.48 9.53
N ALA A 42 -7.58 -18.90 10.73
CA ALA A 42 -7.30 -17.47 10.90
C ALA A 42 -5.92 -17.09 10.33
N VAL A 43 -4.89 -17.90 10.57
CA VAL A 43 -3.54 -17.68 10.03
C VAL A 43 -3.54 -17.77 8.51
N VAL A 44 -4.18 -18.79 7.94
CA VAL A 44 -4.28 -18.95 6.47
C VAL A 44 -5.06 -17.77 5.85
N ALA A 45 -6.20 -17.40 6.43
CA ALA A 45 -6.99 -16.27 5.97
C ALA A 45 -6.19 -14.97 6.05
N TRP A 46 -5.47 -14.73 7.15
CA TRP A 46 -4.59 -13.57 7.30
C TRP A 46 -3.46 -13.55 6.27
N LEU A 47 -2.82 -14.69 6.01
CA LEU A 47 -1.78 -14.79 4.97
C LEU A 47 -2.34 -14.47 3.58
N ILE A 48 -3.52 -14.97 3.24
CA ILE A 48 -4.19 -14.66 1.97
C ILE A 48 -4.50 -13.17 1.87
N LEU A 49 -5.10 -12.59 2.91
CA LEU A 49 -5.42 -11.15 2.95
C LEU A 49 -4.17 -10.29 2.79
N ARG A 50 -3.11 -10.58 3.56
CA ARG A 50 -1.85 -9.84 3.49
C ARG A 50 -1.15 -9.98 2.14
N THR A 51 -1.18 -11.18 1.56
CA THR A 51 -0.48 -11.46 0.29
C THR A 51 -1.17 -10.79 -0.90
N PHE A 52 -2.50 -10.89 -0.98
CA PHE A 52 -3.24 -10.53 -2.19
C PHE A 52 -4.06 -9.24 -2.10
N LEU A 53 -4.45 -8.83 -0.91
CA LEU A 53 -5.42 -7.74 -0.77
C LEU A 53 -4.83 -6.48 -0.17
N VAL A 54 -4.12 -6.57 0.96
CA VAL A 54 -3.75 -5.40 1.75
C VAL A 54 -2.31 -5.47 2.21
N GLU A 55 -1.59 -4.38 2.03
CA GLU A 55 -0.23 -4.19 2.56
C GLU A 55 -0.16 -2.92 3.40
N ALA A 56 0.57 -2.98 4.51
CA ALA A 56 0.86 -1.83 5.33
C ALA A 56 2.15 -1.15 4.83
N PHE A 57 2.08 0.13 4.58
CA PHE A 57 3.18 0.92 4.04
C PHE A 57 3.46 2.15 4.91
N ARG A 58 4.73 2.52 5.07
CA ARG A 58 5.13 3.74 5.79
C ARG A 58 5.72 4.75 4.81
N ILE A 59 5.36 6.02 4.98
CA ILE A 59 5.93 7.12 4.20
C ILE A 59 7.21 7.64 4.87
N PRO A 60 8.39 7.42 4.25
CA PRO A 60 9.66 7.82 4.83
C PRO A 60 10.17 9.18 4.33
N SER A 61 9.61 9.72 3.24
CA SER A 61 10.14 10.92 2.56
C SER A 61 9.06 11.95 2.26
N PRO A 62 9.41 13.24 2.09
CA PRO A 62 8.46 14.32 1.82
C PRO A 62 8.02 14.41 0.36
N SER A 63 8.41 13.47 -0.51
CA SER A 63 8.16 13.55 -1.96
C SER A 63 6.68 13.59 -2.37
N MET A 64 5.78 13.17 -1.49
CA MET A 64 4.32 13.22 -1.67
C MET A 64 3.66 14.17 -0.68
N GLU A 65 4.43 15.10 -0.10
CA GLU A 65 3.94 16.11 0.84
C GLU A 65 2.78 16.90 0.22
N ASN A 66 1.89 17.42 1.04
CA ASN A 66 0.53 17.87 0.74
C ASN A 66 -0.50 16.73 0.66
N THR A 67 -0.19 15.60 0.07
CA THR A 67 -1.07 14.41 0.05
C THR A 67 -0.72 13.42 1.15
N LEU A 68 0.55 13.03 1.22
CA LEU A 68 1.09 12.08 2.20
C LEU A 68 2.25 12.71 2.96
N LEU A 69 2.24 12.60 4.28
CA LEU A 69 3.25 13.18 5.15
C LEU A 69 4.24 12.13 5.65
N VAL A 70 5.48 12.54 5.89
CA VAL A 70 6.46 11.69 6.56
C VAL A 70 5.91 11.24 7.92
N GLY A 71 5.92 9.92 8.16
CA GLY A 71 5.31 9.32 9.36
C GLY A 71 3.86 8.87 9.19
N ASP A 72 3.29 8.98 7.99
CA ASP A 72 2.03 8.33 7.66
C ASP A 72 2.23 6.83 7.45
N PHE A 73 1.28 6.03 7.92
CA PHE A 73 1.16 4.60 7.67
C PHE A 73 -0.12 4.33 6.91
N LEU A 74 0.00 3.68 5.77
CA LEU A 74 -1.05 3.51 4.79
C LEU A 74 -1.47 2.05 4.66
N PHE A 75 -2.75 1.82 4.39
CA PHE A 75 -3.17 0.57 3.77
C PHE A 75 -3.20 0.71 2.26
N VAL A 76 -2.52 -0.22 1.59
CA VAL A 76 -2.40 -0.30 0.14
C VAL A 76 -3.27 -1.45 -0.38
N ASN A 77 -4.16 -1.15 -1.32
CA ASN A 77 -4.97 -2.15 -2.02
C ASN A 77 -4.18 -2.71 -3.20
N LYS A 78 -3.76 -3.97 -3.08
CA LYS A 78 -3.02 -4.70 -4.13
C LYS A 78 -3.95 -5.33 -5.15
N ALA A 79 -5.14 -5.74 -4.73
CA ALA A 79 -6.09 -6.46 -5.58
C ALA A 79 -6.51 -5.66 -6.81
N ILE A 80 -6.60 -4.34 -6.70
CA ILE A 80 -7.14 -3.49 -7.76
C ILE A 80 -6.35 -3.57 -9.07
N TYR A 81 -5.02 -3.74 -8.99
CA TYR A 81 -4.13 -3.80 -10.16
C TYR A 81 -3.60 -5.20 -10.47
N GLY A 82 -4.23 -6.25 -9.88
CA GLY A 82 -3.83 -7.63 -10.06
C GLY A 82 -2.58 -7.98 -9.25
N PRO A 83 -2.76 -8.53 -8.04
CA PRO A 83 -1.65 -8.91 -7.19
C PRO A 83 -0.82 -10.03 -7.83
N GLU A 84 0.46 -10.04 -7.57
CA GLU A 84 1.36 -11.09 -7.99
C GLU A 84 1.30 -12.27 -7.01
N ILE A 85 1.30 -13.48 -7.53
CA ILE A 85 1.43 -14.71 -6.73
C ILE A 85 2.89 -14.83 -6.33
N PRO A 86 3.22 -14.84 -5.02
CA PRO A 86 4.59 -14.91 -4.54
C PRO A 86 5.37 -16.06 -5.17
N PHE A 87 6.63 -15.81 -5.52
CA PHE A 87 7.59 -16.77 -6.07
C PHE A 87 7.26 -17.34 -7.45
N THR A 88 6.21 -16.87 -8.13
CA THR A 88 5.81 -17.43 -9.44
C THR A 88 5.95 -16.46 -10.61
N GLY A 89 5.99 -15.14 -10.35
CA GLY A 89 5.92 -14.11 -11.38
C GLY A 89 4.56 -14.01 -12.08
N ILE A 90 3.57 -14.80 -11.64
CA ILE A 90 2.22 -14.80 -12.22
C ILE A 90 1.38 -13.71 -11.54
N ARG A 91 0.75 -12.83 -12.34
CA ARG A 91 -0.21 -11.84 -11.85
C ARG A 91 -1.64 -12.32 -12.04
N LEU A 92 -2.45 -12.09 -11.01
CA LEU A 92 -3.90 -12.28 -11.10
C LEU A 92 -4.52 -11.17 -11.98
N PRO A 93 -5.71 -11.41 -12.56
CA PRO A 93 -6.41 -10.38 -13.32
C PRO A 93 -6.64 -9.11 -12.51
N ALA A 94 -6.38 -7.96 -13.11
CA ALA A 94 -6.64 -6.66 -12.51
C ALA A 94 -8.14 -6.31 -12.61
N PHE A 95 -8.68 -5.64 -11.61
CA PHE A 95 -10.04 -5.07 -11.69
C PHE A 95 -10.08 -3.83 -12.60
N ARG A 96 -9.00 -3.07 -12.65
CA ARG A 96 -8.80 -1.95 -13.57
C ARG A 96 -7.32 -1.65 -13.78
N GLU A 97 -7.02 -0.92 -14.83
CA GLU A 97 -5.69 -0.36 -15.04
C GLU A 97 -5.52 0.96 -14.27
N PRO A 98 -4.26 1.31 -13.91
CA PRO A 98 -3.93 2.63 -13.39
C PRO A 98 -4.36 3.75 -14.34
N LYS A 99 -4.86 4.84 -13.78
CA LYS A 99 -5.32 6.03 -14.52
C LYS A 99 -4.48 7.24 -14.16
N ARG A 100 -4.62 8.30 -14.96
CA ARG A 100 -4.06 9.62 -14.62
C ARG A 100 -4.55 10.05 -13.24
N ASN A 101 -3.65 10.64 -12.48
CA ASN A 101 -3.82 11.12 -11.11
C ASN A 101 -3.96 10.01 -10.04
N ASP A 102 -3.94 8.71 -10.39
CA ASP A 102 -3.85 7.65 -9.38
C ASP A 102 -2.51 7.74 -8.63
N ILE A 103 -2.56 7.59 -7.32
CA ILE A 103 -1.37 7.39 -6.51
C ILE A 103 -1.05 5.90 -6.51
N LEU A 104 0.16 5.56 -6.90
CA LEU A 104 0.61 4.17 -7.05
C LEU A 104 1.73 3.85 -6.06
N VAL A 105 1.66 2.66 -5.49
CA VAL A 105 2.77 1.98 -4.84
C VAL A 105 3.36 1.01 -5.85
N PHE A 106 4.67 1.05 -6.04
CA PHE A 106 5.34 0.27 -7.08
C PHE A 106 6.79 -0.05 -6.70
N ASP A 107 7.33 -1.12 -7.30
CA ASP A 107 8.74 -1.45 -7.23
C ASP A 107 9.55 -0.40 -7.99
N SER A 108 10.54 0.17 -7.36
CA SER A 108 11.46 1.11 -8.01
C SER A 108 12.07 0.50 -9.26
N VAL A 109 12.37 1.35 -10.24
CA VAL A 109 13.04 0.92 -11.48
C VAL A 109 14.56 0.87 -11.36
N GLU A 110 15.11 1.41 -10.28
CA GLU A 110 16.56 1.52 -10.07
C GLU A 110 17.06 0.80 -8.80
N GLU A 111 16.20 0.70 -7.79
CA GLU A 111 16.56 0.18 -6.47
C GLU A 111 15.57 -0.90 -6.04
N ASP A 112 15.99 -1.82 -5.18
CA ASP A 112 15.11 -2.85 -4.61
C ASP A 112 14.34 -2.27 -3.41
N LEU A 113 13.44 -1.32 -3.71
CA LEU A 113 12.57 -0.69 -2.71
C LEU A 113 11.22 -0.28 -3.32
N ASP A 114 10.24 -0.19 -2.45
CA ASP A 114 8.92 0.30 -2.80
C ASP A 114 8.85 1.83 -2.76
N VAL A 115 8.24 2.39 -3.78
CA VAL A 115 8.07 3.84 -3.97
C VAL A 115 6.60 4.20 -4.10
N VAL A 116 6.24 5.38 -3.60
CA VAL A 116 4.91 5.96 -3.79
C VAL A 116 5.03 7.25 -4.58
N LYS A 117 4.33 7.34 -5.72
CA LYS A 117 4.23 8.54 -6.56
C LYS A 117 2.85 8.60 -7.22
N ARG A 118 2.58 9.71 -7.89
CA ARG A 118 1.36 9.93 -8.68
C ARG A 118 1.60 9.70 -10.16
N ALA A 119 0.69 8.98 -10.81
CA ALA A 119 0.71 8.78 -12.26
C ALA A 119 0.21 10.04 -12.96
N VAL A 120 1.12 10.91 -13.43
CA VAL A 120 0.76 12.13 -14.14
C VAL A 120 0.59 11.92 -15.64
N GLY A 121 1.10 10.80 -16.16
CA GLY A 121 0.95 10.40 -17.57
C GLY A 121 0.70 8.90 -17.72
N VAL A 122 -0.08 8.55 -18.72
CA VAL A 122 -0.38 7.17 -19.15
C VAL A 122 0.06 6.97 -20.60
N ALA A 123 0.11 5.73 -21.06
CA ALA A 123 0.51 5.39 -22.43
C ALA A 123 -0.18 6.29 -23.49
N GLY A 124 0.62 6.85 -24.39
CA GLY A 124 0.18 7.76 -25.46
C GLY A 124 0.11 9.23 -25.06
N ASP A 125 0.25 9.58 -23.78
CA ASP A 125 0.33 10.99 -23.38
C ASP A 125 1.66 11.61 -23.83
N THR A 126 1.57 12.85 -24.30
CA THR A 126 2.71 13.74 -24.50
C THR A 126 2.83 14.66 -23.31
N LEU A 127 3.97 14.61 -22.61
CA LEU A 127 4.21 15.36 -21.38
C LEU A 127 5.35 16.35 -21.58
N GLU A 128 5.18 17.56 -21.05
CA GLU A 128 6.25 18.55 -20.98
C GLU A 128 6.06 19.42 -19.73
N MET A 129 7.15 19.93 -19.22
CA MET A 129 7.18 20.95 -18.18
C MET A 129 7.61 22.28 -18.81
N ARG A 130 6.90 23.35 -18.55
CA ARG A 130 7.22 24.71 -18.98
C ARG A 130 7.14 25.65 -17.80
N ALA A 131 8.24 26.29 -17.48
CA ALA A 131 8.34 27.19 -16.31
C ALA A 131 7.73 26.54 -15.05
N GLY A 132 7.91 25.21 -14.92
CA GLY A 132 7.43 24.41 -13.81
C GLY A 132 5.97 24.02 -13.82
N GLU A 133 5.24 24.32 -14.83
CA GLU A 133 3.86 23.88 -15.01
C GLU A 133 3.81 22.67 -15.94
N LEU A 134 3.09 21.63 -15.53
CA LEU A 134 2.94 20.41 -16.35
C LEU A 134 1.92 20.65 -17.46
N TYR A 135 2.32 20.32 -18.67
CA TYR A 135 1.44 20.25 -19.83
C TYR A 135 1.30 18.79 -20.27
N ARG A 136 0.08 18.42 -20.58
CA ARG A 136 -0.26 17.09 -21.07
C ARG A 136 -1.07 17.22 -22.34
N ASN A 137 -0.60 16.61 -23.42
CA ASN A 137 -1.22 16.67 -24.75
C ASN A 137 -1.46 18.13 -25.23
N GLY A 138 -0.50 19.02 -24.92
CA GLY A 138 -0.54 20.43 -25.28
C GLY A 138 -1.38 21.34 -24.38
N ALA A 139 -2.14 20.81 -23.43
CA ALA A 139 -2.92 21.57 -22.47
C ALA A 139 -2.29 21.55 -21.07
N ARG A 140 -2.36 22.66 -20.34
CA ARG A 140 -1.92 22.72 -18.95
C ARG A 140 -2.71 21.72 -18.11
N ALA A 141 -2.01 20.89 -17.35
CA ALA A 141 -2.63 19.93 -16.45
C ALA A 141 -3.17 20.64 -15.20
N ASP A 142 -4.37 20.24 -14.76
CA ASP A 142 -4.91 20.66 -13.47
C ASP A 142 -4.36 19.75 -12.37
N GLU A 143 -3.53 20.31 -11.50
CA GLU A 143 -2.77 19.58 -10.47
C GLU A 143 -2.88 20.25 -9.09
N PRO A 144 -4.08 20.29 -8.48
CA PRO A 144 -4.30 20.96 -7.19
C PRO A 144 -3.51 20.31 -6.03
N TYR A 145 -3.01 19.10 -6.23
CA TYR A 145 -2.19 18.36 -5.27
C TYR A 145 -0.70 18.71 -5.33
N ALA A 146 -0.23 19.27 -6.42
CA ALA A 146 1.17 19.58 -6.63
C ALA A 146 1.61 20.80 -5.81
N ILE A 147 2.73 20.66 -5.11
CA ILE A 147 3.38 21.77 -4.41
C ILE A 147 4.84 21.92 -4.84
N ARG A 148 5.38 23.09 -4.60
CA ARG A 148 6.78 23.44 -4.77
C ARG A 148 7.29 23.98 -3.45
N SER A 149 8.03 23.15 -2.73
CA SER A 149 8.56 23.51 -1.42
C SER A 149 9.83 24.35 -1.51
N ASP A 150 10.57 24.24 -2.60
CA ASP A 150 11.78 25.02 -2.88
C ASP A 150 11.87 25.40 -4.38
N PRO A 151 11.17 26.44 -4.81
CA PRO A 151 11.20 26.89 -6.21
C PRO A 151 12.58 27.37 -6.70
N SER A 152 13.54 27.56 -5.79
CA SER A 152 14.91 27.94 -6.14
C SER A 152 15.80 26.73 -6.39
N LYS A 153 15.31 25.52 -6.14
CA LYS A 153 16.06 24.28 -6.32
C LYS A 153 16.48 24.07 -7.77
N THR A 154 17.73 23.75 -7.95
CA THR A 154 18.32 23.40 -9.24
C THR A 154 19.04 22.06 -9.14
N GLU A 155 19.04 21.29 -10.23
CA GLU A 155 19.75 20.05 -10.29
C GLU A 155 21.26 20.24 -10.46
N SER A 156 22.00 19.24 -9.97
CA SER A 156 23.41 19.11 -10.32
C SER A 156 23.58 18.82 -11.83
N PRO A 157 24.72 19.12 -12.41
CA PRO A 157 25.01 18.78 -13.81
C PRO A 157 24.80 17.30 -14.13
N GLU A 158 25.15 16.40 -13.20
CA GLU A 158 24.99 14.95 -13.35
C GLU A 158 23.51 14.57 -13.44
N MET A 159 22.67 15.18 -12.63
CA MET A 159 21.21 14.91 -12.63
C MET A 159 20.56 15.42 -13.92
N ARG A 160 20.98 16.59 -14.43
CA ARG A 160 20.50 17.09 -15.72
C ARG A 160 20.90 16.17 -16.87
N GLU A 161 22.15 15.69 -16.88
CA GLU A 161 22.60 14.74 -17.90
C GLU A 161 21.84 13.42 -17.80
N LYS A 162 21.57 12.93 -16.60
CA LYS A 162 20.73 11.75 -16.39
C LYS A 162 19.33 11.96 -16.97
N MET A 163 18.68 13.09 -16.69
CA MET A 163 17.38 13.46 -17.29
C MET A 163 17.48 13.47 -18.82
N ARG A 164 18.48 14.15 -19.37
CA ARG A 164 18.69 14.28 -20.81
C ARG A 164 18.88 12.93 -21.49
N ALA A 165 19.73 12.06 -20.94
CA ALA A 165 20.13 10.78 -21.53
C ALA A 165 18.94 9.86 -21.83
N TRP A 166 17.95 9.76 -20.94
CA TRP A 166 16.77 8.93 -21.17
C TRP A 166 15.69 9.68 -21.95
N GLN A 167 15.48 11.00 -21.70
CA GLN A 167 14.42 11.78 -22.32
C GLN A 167 14.64 11.93 -23.84
N MET A 168 15.87 12.04 -24.28
CA MET A 168 16.20 12.12 -25.71
C MET A 168 15.63 10.96 -26.54
N LYS A 169 15.48 9.78 -25.96
CA LYS A 169 14.92 8.58 -26.64
C LYS A 169 13.43 8.70 -26.92
N TYR A 170 12.74 9.58 -26.19
CA TYR A 170 11.28 9.73 -26.23
C TYR A 170 10.84 11.16 -26.56
N LEU A 171 11.81 12.00 -26.94
CA LEU A 171 11.58 13.42 -27.25
C LEU A 171 10.75 13.56 -28.53
N ALA A 172 9.72 14.40 -28.48
CA ALA A 172 8.84 14.68 -29.60
C ALA A 172 8.96 16.14 -30.05
N GLY A 173 9.38 16.36 -31.31
CA GLY A 173 9.31 17.68 -31.94
C GLY A 173 10.33 18.72 -31.47
N ARG A 174 11.34 18.33 -30.67
CA ARG A 174 12.48 19.19 -30.30
C ARG A 174 13.78 18.66 -30.89
N ASP A 175 14.72 19.57 -31.17
CA ASP A 175 16.06 19.22 -31.59
C ASP A 175 16.85 18.65 -30.41
N ALA A 176 17.23 17.39 -30.53
CA ALA A 176 18.01 16.68 -29.50
C ALA A 176 19.39 17.30 -29.25
N THR A 177 19.96 18.01 -30.22
CA THR A 177 21.31 18.63 -30.10
C THR A 177 21.32 19.83 -29.16
N THR A 178 20.22 20.57 -29.08
CA THR A 178 20.04 21.75 -28.22
C THR A 178 19.22 21.47 -26.97
N TYR A 179 18.76 20.23 -26.78
CA TYR A 179 17.92 19.85 -25.67
C TYR A 179 18.69 19.84 -24.33
N ALA A 180 18.32 20.70 -23.42
CA ALA A 180 18.91 20.84 -22.10
C ALA A 180 17.79 20.90 -21.03
N PRO A 181 17.32 19.73 -20.56
CA PRO A 181 16.25 19.68 -19.56
C PRO A 181 16.73 20.09 -18.17
N ASP A 182 15.82 20.65 -17.40
CA ASP A 182 15.98 20.88 -15.96
C ASP A 182 14.68 20.54 -15.20
N LEU A 183 14.62 20.84 -13.91
CA LEU A 183 13.47 20.54 -13.06
C LEU A 183 12.18 21.23 -13.54
N HIS A 184 12.33 22.41 -14.16
CA HIS A 184 11.22 23.30 -14.51
C HIS A 184 10.90 23.31 -16.01
N ASP A 185 11.84 22.87 -16.87
CA ASP A 185 11.69 22.84 -18.32
C ASP A 185 12.24 21.54 -18.90
N TRP A 186 11.36 20.66 -19.37
CA TRP A 186 11.70 19.39 -20.02
C TRP A 186 10.59 18.93 -20.98
N GLY A 187 10.91 17.97 -21.82
CA GLY A 187 9.99 17.40 -22.81
C GLY A 187 9.91 18.27 -24.08
N PRO A 188 8.86 18.09 -24.93
CA PRO A 188 7.81 17.09 -24.77
C PRO A 188 8.32 15.65 -24.97
N ILE A 189 7.86 14.74 -24.12
CA ILE A 189 8.17 13.31 -24.19
C ILE A 189 6.86 12.50 -24.32
N VAL A 190 6.91 11.39 -25.07
CA VAL A 190 5.74 10.52 -25.25
C VAL A 190 5.85 9.30 -24.35
N VAL A 191 4.80 9.06 -23.54
CA VAL A 191 4.73 7.89 -22.66
C VAL A 191 4.52 6.61 -23.50
N PRO A 192 5.41 5.62 -23.44
CA PRO A 192 5.29 4.41 -24.25
C PRO A 192 4.16 3.49 -23.77
N ALA A 193 3.72 2.58 -24.65
CA ALA A 193 2.73 1.57 -24.32
C ALA A 193 3.17 0.74 -23.11
N GLY A 194 2.23 0.40 -22.23
CA GLY A 194 2.48 -0.41 -21.04
C GLY A 194 3.27 0.28 -19.95
N SER A 195 3.38 1.61 -19.99
CA SER A 195 4.15 2.39 -19.01
C SER A 195 3.36 3.60 -18.49
N TYR A 196 3.83 4.14 -17.37
CA TYR A 196 3.31 5.33 -16.71
C TYR A 196 4.43 6.33 -16.45
N PHE A 197 4.08 7.60 -16.43
CA PHE A 197 5.01 8.64 -15.99
C PHE A 197 4.62 9.08 -14.58
N MET A 198 5.55 8.92 -13.65
CA MET A 198 5.32 9.10 -12.23
C MET A 198 5.99 10.36 -11.73
N MET A 199 5.26 11.18 -10.95
CA MET A 199 5.85 12.34 -10.28
C MET A 199 5.43 12.38 -8.80
N GLY A 200 6.29 12.98 -7.97
CA GLY A 200 5.91 13.34 -6.60
C GLY A 200 5.01 14.57 -6.58
N ASP A 201 4.12 14.64 -5.60
CA ASP A 201 3.27 15.81 -5.39
C ASP A 201 4.08 17.01 -4.92
N ASN A 202 5.13 16.78 -4.09
CA ASN A 202 6.16 17.78 -3.82
C ASN A 202 7.22 17.75 -4.93
N ARG A 203 7.06 18.62 -5.90
CA ARG A 203 7.84 18.65 -7.15
C ARG A 203 9.32 18.87 -6.94
N ASP A 204 9.69 19.67 -5.97
CA ASP A 204 11.08 20.05 -5.74
C ASP A 204 11.81 19.02 -4.87
N GLU A 205 11.08 18.27 -4.02
CA GLU A 205 11.63 17.24 -3.12
C GLU A 205 11.33 15.80 -3.57
N SER A 206 11.18 15.58 -4.89
CA SER A 206 10.89 14.26 -5.42
C SER A 206 11.94 13.79 -6.42
N TYR A 207 12.53 12.63 -6.12
CA TYR A 207 13.25 11.84 -7.10
C TYR A 207 12.26 10.90 -7.78
N ASP A 208 11.92 11.18 -9.05
CA ASP A 208 10.80 10.56 -9.75
C ASP A 208 11.08 10.33 -11.24
N GLY A 209 10.04 10.09 -12.04
CA GLY A 209 10.14 9.79 -13.46
C GLY A 209 10.93 10.82 -14.29
N ARG A 210 11.09 12.04 -13.80
CA ARG A 210 11.96 13.03 -14.47
C ARG A 210 13.41 12.56 -14.58
N TYR A 211 13.86 11.74 -13.60
CA TYR A 211 15.24 11.25 -13.50
C TYR A 211 15.41 9.81 -14.00
N TRP A 212 14.47 8.91 -13.67
CA TRP A 212 14.60 7.47 -13.97
C TRP A 212 13.70 6.99 -15.13
N GLY A 213 12.84 7.87 -15.66
CA GLY A 213 12.02 7.59 -16.83
C GLY A 213 10.65 7.04 -16.54
N PHE A 214 10.23 6.03 -17.29
CA PHE A 214 8.89 5.46 -17.24
C PHE A 214 8.81 4.25 -16.33
N LEU A 215 7.71 4.16 -15.59
CA LEU A 215 7.36 3.01 -14.77
C LEU A 215 6.70 1.93 -15.63
N PRO A 216 7.27 0.74 -15.76
CA PRO A 216 6.60 -0.39 -16.42
C PRO A 216 5.36 -0.82 -15.64
N ARG A 217 4.31 -1.25 -16.35
CA ARG A 217 3.06 -1.74 -15.73
C ARG A 217 3.29 -2.86 -14.70
N ASN A 218 4.27 -3.71 -14.96
CA ASN A 218 4.58 -4.86 -14.10
C ASN A 218 5.16 -4.46 -12.74
N ASN A 219 5.71 -3.26 -12.60
CA ASN A 219 6.21 -2.78 -11.33
C ASN A 219 5.10 -2.26 -10.40
N VAL A 220 3.88 -2.03 -10.93
CA VAL A 220 2.78 -1.51 -10.11
C VAL A 220 2.29 -2.57 -9.13
N ARG A 221 2.33 -2.28 -7.82
CA ARG A 221 1.86 -3.15 -6.75
C ARG A 221 0.44 -2.85 -6.30
N GLY A 222 0.09 -1.58 -6.15
CA GLY A 222 -1.23 -1.22 -5.63
C GLY A 222 -1.45 0.29 -5.54
N THR A 223 -2.53 0.67 -4.85
CA THR A 223 -2.85 2.07 -4.57
C THR A 223 -3.14 2.26 -3.09
N PRO A 224 -2.65 3.32 -2.44
CA PRO A 224 -3.00 3.63 -1.07
C PRO A 224 -4.49 4.00 -0.97
N VAL A 225 -5.15 3.55 0.09
CA VAL A 225 -6.59 3.76 0.31
C VAL A 225 -6.84 4.77 1.40
N PHE A 226 -6.24 4.54 2.57
CA PHE A 226 -6.37 5.43 3.72
C PHE A 226 -5.15 5.33 4.65
N VAL A 227 -4.96 6.38 5.45
CA VAL A 227 -3.97 6.44 6.53
C VAL A 227 -4.55 5.75 7.74
N TYR A 228 -3.92 4.69 8.25
CA TYR A 228 -4.41 4.03 9.47
C TYR A 228 -3.69 4.49 10.73
N TYR A 229 -2.52 5.10 10.58
CA TYR A 229 -1.75 5.70 11.66
C TYR A 229 -0.88 6.82 11.10
N SER A 230 -0.66 7.89 11.90
CA SER A 230 0.21 9.01 11.51
C SER A 230 0.80 9.68 12.74
N TYR A 231 2.09 9.98 12.68
CA TYR A 231 2.77 10.76 13.71
C TYR A 231 3.72 11.77 13.09
N ASN A 232 4.07 12.81 13.85
CA ASN A 232 5.04 13.79 13.41
C ASN A 232 6.46 13.20 13.53
N ALA A 233 7.02 12.76 12.40
CA ALA A 233 8.34 12.13 12.36
C ALA A 233 9.50 13.12 12.60
N GLU A 234 9.26 14.42 12.42
CA GLU A 234 10.23 15.50 12.64
C GLU A 234 10.15 16.08 14.05
N SER A 235 9.26 15.53 14.87
CA SER A 235 9.09 15.96 16.25
C SER A 235 10.30 15.60 17.11
N TRP A 236 10.76 16.56 17.90
CA TRP A 236 11.83 16.41 18.90
C TRP A 236 11.35 15.87 20.26
N ARG A 237 10.05 15.53 20.37
CA ARG A 237 9.50 14.90 21.57
C ARG A 237 10.05 13.48 21.73
N THR A 238 10.22 13.06 22.98
CA THR A 238 10.59 11.67 23.27
C THR A 238 9.49 10.73 22.79
N LEU A 239 9.86 9.71 21.98
CA LEU A 239 8.94 8.74 21.39
C LEU A 239 7.81 9.41 20.56
N PRO A 240 8.15 10.15 19.48
CA PRO A 240 7.16 10.93 18.71
C PRO A 240 6.02 10.05 18.16
N TRP A 241 6.29 8.82 17.84
CA TRP A 241 5.30 7.84 17.41
C TRP A 241 4.24 7.53 18.50
N LEU A 242 4.46 7.87 19.76
CA LEU A 242 3.50 7.71 20.86
C LEU A 242 2.97 9.06 21.36
N THR A 243 3.77 10.12 21.31
CA THR A 243 3.49 11.40 21.97
C THR A 243 3.08 12.52 21.02
N ASP A 244 3.29 12.34 19.70
CA ASP A 244 2.97 13.36 18.69
C ASP A 244 2.19 12.75 17.51
N ILE A 245 1.05 12.13 17.85
CA ILE A 245 0.16 11.47 16.88
C ILE A 245 -0.70 12.52 16.17
N ARG A 246 -0.77 12.43 14.85
CA ARG A 246 -1.64 13.27 14.01
C ARG A 246 -3.03 12.64 13.90
N TRP A 247 -3.83 12.72 14.97
CA TRP A 247 -5.15 12.08 15.09
C TRP A 247 -6.11 12.40 13.95
N ARG A 248 -6.04 13.62 13.39
CA ARG A 248 -6.91 14.05 12.27
C ARG A 248 -6.64 13.33 10.97
N ARG A 249 -5.45 12.72 10.81
CA ARG A 249 -5.09 11.98 9.61
C ARG A 249 -5.52 10.51 9.65
N ILE A 250 -5.88 10.01 10.82
CA ILE A 250 -6.31 8.61 10.96
C ILE A 250 -7.65 8.43 10.27
N PHE A 251 -7.72 7.47 9.35
CA PHE A 251 -8.81 7.19 8.40
C PHE A 251 -9.00 8.23 7.27
N ASP A 252 -8.08 9.19 7.11
CA ASP A 252 -8.09 10.03 5.91
C ASP A 252 -7.91 9.17 4.67
N ARG A 253 -8.77 9.41 3.69
CA ARG A 253 -8.65 8.77 2.37
C ARG A 253 -7.55 9.44 1.56
N VAL A 254 -6.71 8.64 0.95
CA VAL A 254 -5.67 9.10 0.03
C VAL A 254 -6.30 9.36 -1.35
N ARG A 255 -6.17 10.61 -1.84
CA ARG A 255 -6.78 11.04 -3.11
C ARG A 255 -5.79 11.82 -3.98
#